data_04bdce82e84d5c173620cf1164119420
#
_entry.id   04bdce82e84d5c173620cf1164119420
#
_cell.length_a   1.000
_cell.length_b   1.000
_cell.length_c   1.000
_cell.angle_alpha   90.00
_cell.angle_beta   90.00
_cell.angle_gamma   90.00
#
_symmetry.space_group_name_H-M   'P 1'
#
loop_
_entity.id
_entity.type
_entity.pdbx_description
1 polymer ?
#
loop_
_entity_poly.entity_id
_entity_poly.type
_entity_poly.pdbx_seq_one_letter_code
_entity_poly.pdbx_strand_id
1 'polypeptide(L)'
;MQSVFIEQAARVLENNWQDGFTIPCEGLYPFQWNWDSGFIALGWAHLDMERAKAEFRSLLKGQWGNGFLPHIIFHNESETYFPGPAVWDVGRSPNAPEARTSGITQPPVLGFVLEFLYDRSGETLLDFVREIFPALFRWHQYFYTCRD
;
A
#
# COMPACT_ATOMS: atom_id res chain seq x y z
N MET A 1 -17.59 16.83 20.39
CA MET A 1 -16.99 17.33 19.14
C MET A 1 -15.93 16.36 18.59
N GLN A 2 -14.98 15.89 19.39
CA GLN A 2 -13.92 14.98 18.96
C GLN A 2 -14.43 13.62 18.44
N SER A 3 -15.48 13.04 19.02
CA SER A 3 -16.08 11.77 18.58
C SER A 3 -16.68 11.82 17.16
N VAL A 4 -17.29 12.94 16.79
CA VAL A 4 -17.93 13.10 15.48
C VAL A 4 -16.91 13.06 14.34
N PHE A 5 -15.73 13.67 14.50
CA PHE A 5 -14.68 13.63 13.49
C PHE A 5 -14.07 12.22 13.33
N ILE A 6 -13.89 11.52 14.45
CA ILE A 6 -13.40 10.12 14.41
C ILE A 6 -14.39 9.22 13.69
N GLU A 7 -15.69 9.35 13.98
CA GLU A 7 -16.73 8.58 13.29
C GLU A 7 -16.80 8.89 11.79
N GLN A 8 -16.64 10.15 11.40
CA GLN A 8 -16.60 10.54 9.99
C GLN A 8 -15.37 9.99 9.30
N ALA A 9 -14.19 10.05 9.92
CA ALA A 9 -12.96 9.47 9.37
C ALA A 9 -13.07 7.94 9.22
N ALA A 10 -13.63 7.26 10.22
CA ALA A 10 -13.90 5.82 10.15
C ALA A 10 -14.82 5.46 8.96
N ARG A 11 -15.90 6.21 8.76
CA ARG A 11 -16.80 6.00 7.62
C ARG A 11 -16.12 6.18 6.27
N VAL A 12 -15.20 7.15 6.15
CA VAL A 12 -14.43 7.32 4.91
C VAL A 12 -13.58 6.08 4.63
N LEU A 13 -12.88 5.55 5.62
CA LEU A 13 -12.10 4.33 5.48
C LEU A 13 -12.98 3.11 5.11
N GLU A 14 -14.10 2.94 5.81
CA GLU A 14 -15.04 1.86 5.57
C GLU A 14 -15.66 1.90 4.17
N ASN A 15 -16.08 3.09 3.71
CA ASN A 15 -16.68 3.26 2.39
C ASN A 15 -15.69 2.98 1.25
N ASN A 16 -14.40 3.25 1.48
CA ASN A 16 -13.34 3.07 0.50
C ASN A 16 -12.66 1.68 0.57
N TRP A 17 -13.04 0.83 1.52
CA TRP A 17 -12.50 -0.52 1.66
C TRP A 17 -12.94 -1.44 0.52
N GLN A 18 -12.01 -2.16 -0.10
CA GLN A 18 -12.19 -3.01 -1.28
C GLN A 18 -11.80 -4.47 -1.01
N ASP A 19 -12.15 -5.00 0.17
CA ASP A 19 -11.85 -6.39 0.56
C ASP A 19 -10.37 -6.77 0.39
N GLY A 20 -9.52 -6.12 1.18
CA GLY A 20 -8.07 -6.38 1.23
C GLY A 20 -7.20 -5.14 1.05
N PHE A 21 -7.75 -4.05 0.56
CA PHE A 21 -7.09 -2.74 0.46
C PHE A 21 -8.12 -1.62 0.47
N THR A 22 -7.66 -0.40 0.63
CA THR A 22 -8.52 0.80 0.60
C THR A 22 -8.13 1.69 -0.58
N ILE A 23 -9.11 2.14 -1.35
CA ILE A 23 -8.88 3.17 -2.37
C ILE A 23 -8.83 4.55 -1.69
N PRO A 24 -7.94 5.48 -2.12
CA PRO A 24 -7.87 6.81 -1.51
C PRO A 24 -9.14 7.65 -1.72
N CYS A 25 -9.78 7.53 -2.88
CA CYS A 25 -10.99 8.28 -3.20
C CYS A 25 -11.77 7.62 -4.33
N GLU A 26 -13.05 7.32 -4.09
CA GLU A 26 -13.93 6.79 -5.11
C GLU A 26 -14.01 7.72 -6.34
N GLY A 27 -13.97 7.15 -7.53
CA GLY A 27 -14.08 7.87 -8.81
C GLY A 27 -12.83 8.63 -9.24
N LEU A 28 -12.00 9.11 -8.31
CA LEU A 28 -10.79 9.87 -8.63
C LEU A 28 -9.51 9.04 -8.52
N TYR A 29 -9.39 8.23 -7.46
CA TYR A 29 -8.25 7.35 -7.20
C TYR A 29 -8.75 5.92 -6.94
N PRO A 30 -9.16 5.17 -7.99
CA PRO A 30 -9.94 3.93 -7.86
C PRO A 30 -9.08 2.68 -7.64
N PHE A 31 -7.79 2.82 -7.37
CA PHE A 31 -6.85 1.71 -7.19
C PHE A 31 -6.15 1.79 -5.83
N GLN A 32 -5.18 0.93 -5.59
CA GLN A 32 -4.32 1.01 -4.42
C GLN A 32 -3.07 1.84 -4.73
N TRP A 33 -2.86 2.95 -4.00
CA TRP A 33 -1.65 3.75 -4.03
C TRP A 33 -0.72 3.40 -2.87
N ASN A 34 0.58 3.45 -3.13
CA ASN A 34 1.63 2.99 -2.22
C ASN A 34 1.65 3.78 -0.91
N TRP A 35 2.00 5.07 -0.95
CA TRP A 35 2.12 5.84 0.28
C TRP A 35 0.77 6.09 0.94
N ASP A 36 -0.31 6.19 0.13
CA ASP A 36 -1.68 6.30 0.62
C ASP A 36 -2.05 5.10 1.48
N SER A 37 -1.77 3.87 1.02
CA SER A 37 -1.97 2.64 1.82
C SER A 37 -1.19 2.68 3.14
N GLY A 38 0.01 3.25 3.15
CA GLY A 38 0.76 3.45 4.39
C GLY A 38 -0.02 4.33 5.39
N PHE A 39 -0.45 5.51 4.97
CA PHE A 39 -1.20 6.41 5.84
C PHE A 39 -2.61 5.89 6.18
N ILE A 40 -3.25 5.21 5.24
CA ILE A 40 -4.53 4.51 5.47
C ILE A 40 -4.37 3.42 6.54
N ALA A 41 -3.28 2.66 6.51
CA ALA A 41 -2.99 1.66 7.53
C ALA A 41 -2.86 2.27 8.94
N LEU A 42 -2.32 3.50 9.08
CA LEU A 42 -2.34 4.21 10.37
C LEU A 42 -3.76 4.48 10.84
N GLY A 43 -4.66 4.85 9.93
CA GLY A 43 -6.07 5.04 10.24
C GLY A 43 -6.74 3.74 10.67
N TRP A 44 -6.56 2.67 9.90
CA TRP A 44 -7.09 1.34 10.23
C TRP A 44 -6.57 0.79 11.56
N ALA A 45 -5.32 1.05 11.91
CA ALA A 45 -4.74 0.61 13.19
C ALA A 45 -5.51 1.12 14.43
N HIS A 46 -6.30 2.18 14.28
CA HIS A 46 -7.18 2.68 15.32
C HIS A 46 -8.55 1.98 15.39
N LEU A 47 -8.94 1.29 14.31
CA LEU A 47 -10.27 0.70 14.13
C LEU A 47 -10.18 -0.83 14.03
N ASP A 48 -9.32 -1.31 13.15
CA ASP A 48 -9.15 -2.73 12.81
C ASP A 48 -7.70 -3.00 12.37
N MET A 49 -6.90 -3.60 13.23
CA MET A 49 -5.49 -3.89 12.95
C MET A 49 -5.33 -4.91 11.81
N GLU A 50 -6.26 -5.83 11.61
CA GLU A 50 -6.17 -6.79 10.51
C GLU A 50 -6.35 -6.11 9.14
N ARG A 51 -7.19 -5.08 9.04
CA ARG A 51 -7.27 -4.24 7.84
C ARG A 51 -6.00 -3.42 7.63
N ALA A 52 -5.38 -2.89 8.69
CA ALA A 52 -4.08 -2.24 8.59
C ALA A 52 -3.01 -3.19 8.01
N LYS A 53 -2.95 -4.44 8.48
CA LYS A 53 -2.05 -5.47 7.95
C LYS A 53 -2.39 -5.84 6.50
N ALA A 54 -3.67 -5.89 6.15
CA ALA A 54 -4.14 -6.22 4.79
C ALA A 54 -3.66 -5.19 3.76
N GLU A 55 -3.61 -3.89 4.10
CA GLU A 55 -3.04 -2.85 3.24
C GLU A 55 -1.62 -3.19 2.81
N PHE A 56 -0.75 -3.57 3.76
CA PHE A 56 0.62 -3.97 3.44
C PHE A 56 0.68 -5.23 2.59
N ARG A 57 -0.06 -6.29 2.99
CA ARG A 57 -0.06 -7.56 2.26
C ARG A 57 -0.53 -7.39 0.83
N SER A 58 -1.57 -6.59 0.62
CA SER A 58 -2.08 -6.29 -0.71
C SER A 58 -1.06 -5.53 -1.55
N LEU A 59 -0.48 -4.47 -0.98
CA LEU A 59 0.52 -3.64 -1.67
C LEU A 59 1.77 -4.44 -2.05
N LEU A 60 2.24 -5.32 -1.16
CA LEU A 60 3.45 -6.12 -1.40
C LEU A 60 3.27 -7.19 -2.51
N LYS A 61 2.03 -7.54 -2.90
CA LYS A 61 1.79 -8.38 -4.10
C LYS A 61 2.28 -7.71 -5.39
N GLY A 62 2.37 -6.38 -5.40
CA GLY A 62 2.90 -5.61 -6.51
C GLY A 62 4.41 -5.41 -6.49
N GLN A 63 5.16 -6.01 -5.55
CA GLN A 63 6.60 -5.84 -5.49
C GLN A 63 7.29 -6.57 -6.65
N TRP A 64 8.19 -5.87 -7.34
CA TRP A 64 8.97 -6.41 -8.45
C TRP A 64 10.15 -7.26 -7.97
N GLY A 65 10.67 -8.12 -8.84
CA GLY A 65 11.77 -9.01 -8.53
C GLY A 65 13.05 -8.31 -8.07
N ASN A 66 13.30 -7.07 -8.51
CA ASN A 66 14.43 -6.24 -8.08
C ASN A 66 14.17 -5.44 -6.79
N GLY A 67 13.04 -5.68 -6.11
CA GLY A 67 12.67 -4.99 -4.87
C GLY A 67 11.84 -3.71 -5.06
N PHE A 68 11.72 -3.19 -6.30
CA PHE A 68 10.88 -2.02 -6.59
C PHE A 68 9.44 -2.23 -6.11
N LEU A 69 8.85 -1.21 -5.50
CA LEU A 69 7.44 -1.20 -5.13
C LEU A 69 6.73 -0.07 -5.89
N PRO A 70 5.71 -0.39 -6.69
CA PRO A 70 5.06 0.58 -7.57
C PRO A 70 4.28 1.61 -6.78
N HIS A 71 4.00 2.76 -7.39
CA HIS A 71 3.11 3.76 -6.81
C HIS A 71 1.63 3.36 -6.92
N ILE A 72 1.25 2.54 -7.91
CA ILE A 72 -0.11 2.03 -8.08
C ILE A 72 -0.09 0.53 -8.34
N ILE A 73 -1.03 -0.19 -7.70
CA ILE A 73 -1.46 -1.53 -8.11
C ILE A 73 -2.87 -1.42 -8.68
N PHE A 74 -3.05 -1.91 -9.90
CA PHE A 74 -4.32 -1.90 -10.62
C PHE A 74 -5.09 -3.19 -10.33
N HIS A 75 -5.78 -3.25 -9.19
CA HIS A 75 -6.56 -4.43 -8.80
C HIS A 75 -7.76 -4.68 -9.69
N ASN A 76 -8.37 -3.60 -10.19
CA ASN A 76 -9.59 -3.61 -10.99
C ASN A 76 -9.39 -2.83 -12.29
N GLU A 77 -10.36 -2.92 -13.20
CA GLU A 77 -10.48 -2.00 -14.33
C GLU A 77 -11.18 -0.71 -13.87
N SER A 78 -10.76 0.42 -14.44
CA SER A 78 -11.43 1.69 -14.26
C SER A 78 -11.17 2.59 -15.47
N GLU A 79 -12.22 3.23 -15.96
CA GLU A 79 -12.13 4.23 -17.03
C GLU A 79 -11.94 5.64 -16.49
N THR A 80 -12.03 5.84 -15.18
CA THR A 80 -11.98 7.16 -14.55
C THR A 80 -10.57 7.67 -14.30
N TYR A 81 -9.54 6.80 -14.46
CA TYR A 81 -8.14 7.15 -14.19
C TYR A 81 -7.23 6.91 -15.40
N PHE A 82 -6.43 7.92 -15.73
CA PHE A 82 -5.37 7.84 -16.71
C PHE A 82 -4.03 8.31 -16.09
N PRO A 83 -2.89 7.63 -16.37
CA PRO A 83 -2.73 6.48 -17.28
C PRO A 83 -3.07 5.15 -16.62
N GLY A 84 -3.87 4.32 -17.32
CA GLY A 84 -4.20 2.97 -16.90
C GLY A 84 -3.07 1.95 -17.15
N PRO A 85 -3.26 0.67 -16.77
CA PRO A 85 -2.21 -0.36 -16.82
C PRO A 85 -1.67 -0.62 -18.22
N ALA A 86 -2.49 -0.47 -19.26
CA ALA A 86 -2.08 -0.65 -20.66
C ALA A 86 -1.04 0.39 -21.12
N VAL A 87 -1.09 1.60 -20.56
CA VAL A 87 -0.13 2.67 -20.90
C VAL A 87 1.23 2.40 -20.25
N TRP A 88 1.24 1.84 -19.04
CA TRP A 88 2.46 1.50 -18.33
C TRP A 88 3.21 0.34 -18.97
N ASP A 89 2.50 -0.64 -19.55
CA ASP A 89 3.04 -1.81 -20.28
C ASP A 89 4.25 -2.49 -19.58
N VAL A 90 4.19 -2.56 -18.26
CA VAL A 90 5.31 -3.02 -17.41
C VAL A 90 5.60 -4.51 -17.56
N GLY A 91 4.66 -5.30 -18.10
CA GLY A 91 4.81 -6.74 -18.32
C GLY A 91 5.98 -7.14 -19.23
N ARG A 92 6.59 -6.17 -19.94
CA ARG A 92 7.83 -6.39 -20.70
C ARG A 92 9.08 -6.48 -19.82
N SER A 93 9.01 -6.00 -18.58
CA SER A 93 10.14 -6.10 -17.66
C SER A 93 10.26 -7.52 -17.09
N PRO A 94 11.46 -8.13 -17.10
CA PRO A 94 11.66 -9.43 -16.47
C PRO A 94 11.49 -9.42 -14.94
N ASN A 95 11.45 -8.24 -14.34
CA ASN A 95 11.23 -8.06 -12.91
C ASN A 95 9.77 -7.76 -12.56
N ALA A 96 8.88 -7.56 -13.55
CA ALA A 96 7.48 -7.23 -13.28
C ALA A 96 6.76 -8.38 -12.57
N PRO A 97 5.92 -8.08 -11.56
CA PRO A 97 5.08 -9.08 -10.91
C PRO A 97 3.90 -9.50 -11.83
N GLU A 98 3.16 -10.51 -11.43
CA GLU A 98 1.90 -10.87 -12.10
C GLU A 98 0.82 -9.77 -11.93
N ALA A 99 0.85 -9.06 -10.81
CA ALA A 99 -0.04 -7.94 -10.56
C ALA A 99 0.23 -6.79 -11.54
N ARG A 100 -0.83 -6.20 -12.09
CA ARG A 100 -0.71 -5.02 -12.96
C ARG A 100 -0.30 -3.81 -12.12
N THR A 101 0.80 -3.19 -12.48
CA THR A 101 1.37 -2.08 -11.71
C THR A 101 1.79 -0.94 -12.61
N SER A 102 2.04 0.22 -12.00
CA SER A 102 2.79 1.29 -12.64
C SER A 102 4.30 1.03 -12.62
N GLY A 103 5.05 1.79 -13.41
CA GLY A 103 6.51 1.71 -13.53
C GLY A 103 7.28 2.77 -12.74
N ILE A 104 6.63 3.49 -11.82
CA ILE A 104 7.26 4.45 -10.91
C ILE A 104 6.93 4.13 -9.46
N THR A 105 7.71 4.63 -8.50
CA THR A 105 7.50 4.44 -7.06
C THR A 105 7.17 5.76 -6.37
N GLN A 106 6.73 5.67 -5.13
CA GLN A 106 6.48 6.81 -4.23
C GLN A 106 7.49 6.83 -3.08
N PRO A 107 7.50 7.87 -2.22
CA PRO A 107 8.34 7.92 -1.03
C PRO A 107 8.17 6.69 -0.13
N PRO A 108 9.27 6.11 0.40
CA PRO A 108 9.23 4.83 1.12
C PRO A 108 8.75 4.98 2.58
N VAL A 109 7.50 5.37 2.77
CA VAL A 109 6.92 5.63 4.10
C VAL A 109 6.56 4.36 4.88
N LEU A 110 6.49 3.18 4.24
CA LEU A 110 5.99 1.96 4.88
C LEU A 110 6.84 1.50 6.07
N GLY A 111 8.15 1.76 6.06
CA GLY A 111 9.02 1.46 7.20
C GLY A 111 8.62 2.26 8.44
N PHE A 112 8.42 3.57 8.28
CA PHE A 112 7.92 4.46 9.32
C PHE A 112 6.52 4.03 9.82
N VAL A 113 5.63 3.69 8.89
CA VAL A 113 4.28 3.22 9.26
C VAL A 113 4.35 1.92 10.07
N LEU A 114 5.20 0.97 9.66
CA LEU A 114 5.39 -0.29 10.39
C LEU A 114 5.91 -0.06 11.81
N GLU A 115 6.86 0.85 12.00
CA GLU A 115 7.35 1.26 13.32
C GLU A 115 6.21 1.79 14.18
N PHE A 116 5.39 2.70 13.66
CA PHE A 116 4.22 3.22 14.36
C PHE A 116 3.23 2.12 14.76
N LEU A 117 2.95 1.17 13.87
CA LEU A 117 2.07 0.03 14.18
C LEU A 117 2.67 -0.85 15.30
N TYR A 118 3.99 -1.05 15.26
CA TYR A 118 4.68 -1.83 16.29
C TYR A 118 4.65 -1.11 17.65
N ASP A 119 4.95 0.17 17.69
CA ASP A 119 4.91 0.98 18.92
C ASP A 119 3.53 0.93 19.59
N ARG A 120 2.48 0.88 18.78
CA ARG A 120 1.10 0.80 19.25
C ARG A 120 0.70 -0.60 19.75
N SER A 121 1.20 -1.66 19.13
CA SER A 121 0.75 -3.05 19.32
C SER A 121 1.76 -3.90 20.07
N GLY A 122 3.01 -3.48 20.16
CA GLY A 122 4.09 -4.19 20.82
C GLY A 122 4.36 -5.58 20.22
N GLU A 123 4.70 -6.51 21.08
CA GLU A 123 5.10 -7.87 20.69
C GLU A 123 4.02 -8.63 19.89
N THR A 124 2.75 -8.26 20.03
CA THR A 124 1.65 -8.91 19.27
C THR A 124 1.75 -8.69 17.76
N LEU A 125 2.52 -7.69 17.31
CA LEU A 125 2.77 -7.40 15.89
C LEU A 125 4.02 -8.10 15.35
N LEU A 126 4.87 -8.72 16.18
CA LEU A 126 6.18 -9.24 15.76
C LEU A 126 6.11 -10.23 14.60
N ASP A 127 5.13 -11.12 14.59
CA ASP A 127 5.00 -12.08 13.49
C ASP A 127 4.67 -11.41 12.18
N PHE A 128 3.83 -10.38 12.19
CA PHE A 128 3.56 -9.56 11.01
C PHE A 128 4.81 -8.77 10.58
N VAL A 129 5.56 -8.20 11.52
CA VAL A 129 6.83 -7.53 11.21
C VAL A 129 7.78 -8.51 10.52
N ARG A 130 7.95 -9.72 11.05
CA ARG A 130 8.79 -10.78 10.45
C ARG A 130 8.32 -11.18 9.06
N GLU A 131 7.01 -11.22 8.84
CA GLU A 131 6.40 -11.53 7.54
C GLU A 131 6.79 -10.51 6.47
N ILE A 132 6.65 -9.21 6.76
CA ILE A 132 6.76 -8.17 5.73
C ILE A 132 8.12 -7.49 5.65
N PHE A 133 8.92 -7.51 6.72
CA PHE A 133 10.22 -6.83 6.79
C PHE A 133 11.16 -7.16 5.62
N PRO A 134 11.29 -8.44 5.18
CA PRO A 134 12.16 -8.76 4.04
C PRO A 134 11.77 -8.03 2.75
N ALA A 135 10.47 -7.83 2.51
CA ALA A 135 9.98 -7.12 1.34
C ALA A 135 10.25 -5.61 1.44
N LEU A 136 10.00 -5.02 2.61
CA LEU A 136 10.32 -3.60 2.85
C LEU A 136 11.82 -3.34 2.76
N PHE A 137 12.64 -4.23 3.28
CA PHE A 137 14.09 -4.13 3.20
C PHE A 137 14.57 -4.14 1.74
N ARG A 138 14.06 -5.07 0.90
CA ARG A 138 14.37 -5.09 -0.54
C ARG A 138 13.95 -3.79 -1.25
N TRP A 139 12.79 -3.23 -0.88
CA TRP A 139 12.37 -1.95 -1.45
C TRP A 139 13.30 -0.80 -1.08
N HIS A 140 13.73 -0.72 0.18
CA HIS A 140 14.72 0.28 0.59
C HIS A 140 16.07 0.07 -0.13
N GLN A 141 16.54 -1.18 -0.28
CA GLN A 141 17.75 -1.47 -1.04
C GLN A 141 17.65 -1.05 -2.50
N TYR A 142 16.46 -1.17 -3.12
CA TYR A 142 16.24 -0.73 -4.50
C TYR A 142 16.69 0.73 -4.73
N PHE A 143 16.46 1.64 -3.79
CA PHE A 143 16.86 3.04 -3.92
C PHE A 143 18.38 3.21 -3.97
N TYR A 144 19.14 2.33 -3.33
CA TYR A 144 20.60 2.38 -3.32
C TYR A 144 21.26 1.62 -4.47
N THR A 145 20.55 0.67 -5.07
CA THR A 145 21.15 -0.22 -6.07
C THR A 145 20.66 0.04 -7.49
N CYS A 146 19.50 0.65 -7.65
CA CYS A 146 18.83 0.83 -8.94
C CYS A 146 18.46 2.28 -9.26
N ARG A 147 18.74 3.22 -8.36
CA ARG A 147 18.46 4.65 -8.55
C ARG A 147 19.69 5.46 -8.10
N ASP A 148 20.53 5.80 -9.06
CA ASP A 148 21.63 6.76 -8.91
C ASP A 148 21.19 8.15 -9.37
#